data_5217e2cf52f1aa4ac099b21cf4b713fe
#
_entry.id   5217e2cf52f1aa4ac099b21cf4b713fe
#
_cell.length_a   1.000
_cell.length_b   1.000
_cell.length_c   1.000
_cell.angle_alpha   90.00
_cell.angle_beta   90.00
_cell.angle_gamma   90.00
#
_symmetry.space_group_name_H-M   'P 1'
#
loop_
_entity.id
_entity.type
_entity.pdbx_description
1 polymer ?
#
loop_
_entity_poly.entity_id
_entity_poly.type
_entity_poly.pdbx_seq_one_letter_code
_entity_poly.pdbx_strand_id
1 'polypeptide(L)'
;MKKTTLISIAVIALMSVTSCCNASPENEAPQVKNVIYLIGDGMGFGAVTSLLLSEDNVTGFEQAPVIGLSETCSADNYVTDSAAGGTALATGTRTNNGFVGADPEGKQLTSILRKAQDKGMKTAIVVNTTLTEATPAAFYAGVTSRKMTYDIAKQFTESGVDLAIGGGFNHFYNRPDSLDLTATLIEKG
;
A
#
# COMPACT_ATOMS: atom_id res chain seq x y z
N MET A 1 -57.35 14.42 48.60
CA MET A 1 -56.46 15.09 47.68
C MET A 1 -55.02 14.42 47.59
N LYS A 2 -54.75 13.23 48.13
CA LYS A 2 -53.43 12.65 48.15
C LYS A 2 -53.24 11.40 47.21
N LYS A 3 -54.32 10.88 46.62
CA LYS A 3 -54.27 9.67 45.78
C LYS A 3 -54.15 9.97 44.26
N THR A 4 -54.62 11.13 43.82
CA THR A 4 -54.55 11.52 42.39
C THR A 4 -53.18 12.01 41.96
N THR A 5 -52.39 12.58 42.87
CA THR A 5 -51.02 13.07 42.56
C THR A 5 -50.01 11.96 42.37
N LEU A 6 -50.20 10.82 43.05
CA LEU A 6 -49.30 9.63 42.92
C LEU A 6 -49.49 8.87 41.59
N ILE A 7 -50.70 8.88 41.04
CA ILE A 7 -50.99 8.22 39.75
C ILE A 7 -50.39 9.03 38.59
N SER A 8 -50.43 10.36 38.67
CA SER A 8 -49.86 11.23 37.65
C SER A 8 -48.34 11.14 37.56
N ILE A 9 -47.64 10.97 38.70
CA ILE A 9 -46.19 10.79 38.75
C ILE A 9 -45.78 9.42 38.19
N ALA A 10 -46.58 8.37 38.46
CA ALA A 10 -46.31 7.03 37.93
C ALA A 10 -46.47 6.93 36.39
N VAL A 11 -47.42 7.67 35.82
CA VAL A 11 -47.65 7.70 34.36
C VAL A 11 -46.54 8.50 33.65
N ILE A 12 -46.04 9.58 34.25
CA ILE A 12 -44.91 10.34 33.68
C ILE A 12 -43.60 9.53 33.77
N ALA A 13 -43.38 8.76 34.82
CA ALA A 13 -42.21 7.89 34.95
C ALA A 13 -42.22 6.71 33.97
N LEU A 14 -43.42 6.25 33.55
CA LEU A 14 -43.52 5.13 32.57
C LEU A 14 -43.35 5.59 31.13
N MET A 15 -43.57 6.88 30.81
CA MET A 15 -43.35 7.42 29.46
C MET A 15 -41.91 7.82 29.17
N SER A 16 -41.06 7.88 30.18
CA SER A 16 -39.62 8.24 30.00
C SER A 16 -38.71 7.04 29.70
N VAL A 17 -39.24 5.81 29.66
CA VAL A 17 -38.41 4.59 29.40
C VAL A 17 -38.56 4.07 27.96
N THR A 18 -39.44 4.62 27.13
CA THR A 18 -39.64 4.19 25.75
C THR A 18 -38.87 5.04 24.70
N SER A 19 -37.97 5.95 25.14
CA SER A 19 -37.07 6.66 24.26
C SER A 19 -35.69 5.95 24.18
N CYS A 20 -35.72 4.59 24.13
CA CYS A 20 -34.51 3.84 23.84
C CYS A 20 -34.44 3.53 22.34
N CYS A 21 -33.57 4.28 21.70
CA CYS A 21 -32.70 3.78 20.63
C CYS A 21 -33.42 3.11 19.44
N ASN A 22 -34.11 3.89 18.64
CA ASN A 22 -33.95 3.69 17.21
C ASN A 22 -32.58 4.24 16.82
N ALA A 23 -31.52 3.55 17.19
CA ALA A 23 -30.27 3.67 16.47
C ALA A 23 -30.62 3.22 15.04
N SER A 24 -30.70 4.19 14.12
CA SER A 24 -30.68 3.88 12.70
C SER A 24 -29.51 2.94 12.50
N PRO A 25 -29.65 1.87 11.70
CA PRO A 25 -28.47 1.04 11.40
C PRO A 25 -27.41 2.01 10.91
N GLU A 26 -26.29 2.10 11.63
CA GLU A 26 -25.09 2.77 11.13
C GLU A 26 -24.90 2.20 9.74
N ASN A 27 -24.97 3.08 8.74
CA ASN A 27 -24.60 2.73 7.37
C ASN A 27 -23.13 2.35 7.46
N GLU A 28 -22.83 1.08 7.74
CA GLU A 28 -21.47 0.59 7.68
C GLU A 28 -20.94 0.96 6.30
N ALA A 29 -19.93 1.81 6.27
CA ALA A 29 -19.27 2.18 5.03
C ALA A 29 -18.89 0.88 4.30
N PRO A 30 -19.12 0.77 2.99
CA PRO A 30 -18.87 -0.47 2.26
C PRO A 30 -17.44 -0.91 2.51
N GLN A 31 -17.27 -2.11 3.06
CA GLN A 31 -15.96 -2.65 3.39
C GLN A 31 -15.18 -2.87 2.10
N VAL A 32 -14.04 -2.20 1.97
CA VAL A 32 -13.13 -2.38 0.84
C VAL A 32 -12.56 -3.80 0.91
N LYS A 33 -12.86 -4.62 -0.10
CA LYS A 33 -12.44 -6.03 -0.17
C LYS A 33 -11.12 -6.20 -0.93
N ASN A 34 -10.90 -5.38 -1.96
CA ASN A 34 -9.73 -5.47 -2.81
C ASN A 34 -9.15 -4.07 -3.03
N VAL A 35 -7.81 -3.98 -3.11
CA VAL A 35 -7.09 -2.75 -3.44
C VAL A 35 -6.17 -3.06 -4.61
N ILE A 36 -6.27 -2.28 -5.69
CA ILE A 36 -5.32 -2.30 -6.81
C ILE A 36 -4.55 -1.00 -6.75
N TYR A 37 -3.23 -1.09 -6.62
CA TYR A 37 -2.33 0.05 -6.56
C TYR A 37 -1.48 0.11 -7.83
N LEU A 38 -1.75 1.06 -8.71
CA LEU A 38 -1.03 1.24 -9.97
C LEU A 38 -0.02 2.37 -9.82
N ILE A 39 1.24 2.10 -10.12
CA ILE A 39 2.35 3.06 -10.03
C ILE A 39 2.95 3.25 -11.42
N GLY A 40 2.87 4.46 -11.94
CA GLY A 40 3.61 4.88 -13.12
C GLY A 40 4.95 5.49 -12.70
N ASP A 41 6.03 4.70 -12.78
CA ASP A 41 7.36 5.17 -12.40
C ASP A 41 7.87 6.23 -13.38
N GLY A 42 8.30 7.38 -12.83
CA GLY A 42 8.69 8.55 -13.61
C GLY A 42 7.54 9.26 -14.35
N MET A 43 6.30 8.84 -14.16
CA MET A 43 5.12 9.40 -14.80
C MET A 43 4.68 10.69 -14.09
N GLY A 44 5.30 11.81 -14.44
CA GLY A 44 4.92 13.14 -13.96
C GLY A 44 3.83 13.79 -14.83
N PHE A 45 3.47 15.02 -14.48
CA PHE A 45 2.46 15.81 -15.19
C PHE A 45 2.68 15.90 -16.71
N GLY A 46 3.95 16.02 -17.13
CA GLY A 46 4.27 16.07 -18.56
C GLY A 46 3.85 14.84 -19.33
N ALA A 47 4.07 13.64 -18.77
CA ALA A 47 3.67 12.38 -19.39
C ALA A 47 2.14 12.25 -19.47
N VAL A 48 1.43 12.58 -18.39
CA VAL A 48 -0.04 12.55 -18.34
C VAL A 48 -0.61 13.59 -19.31
N THR A 49 -0.10 14.82 -19.34
CA THR A 49 -0.55 15.86 -20.24
C THR A 49 -0.33 15.47 -21.72
N SER A 50 0.83 14.88 -22.03
CA SER A 50 1.11 14.41 -23.38
C SER A 50 0.12 13.34 -23.83
N LEU A 51 -0.22 12.41 -22.97
CA LEU A 51 -1.25 11.40 -23.24
C LEU A 51 -2.60 12.06 -23.52
N LEU A 52 -3.07 12.94 -22.62
CA LEU A 52 -4.37 13.61 -22.75
C LEU A 52 -4.48 14.46 -24.03
N LEU A 53 -3.36 15.02 -24.52
CA LEU A 53 -3.32 15.82 -25.74
C LEU A 53 -3.17 14.97 -27.01
N SER A 54 -2.71 13.72 -26.90
CA SER A 54 -2.47 12.85 -28.06
C SER A 54 -3.63 11.90 -28.38
N GLU A 55 -4.58 11.75 -27.46
CA GLU A 55 -5.71 10.84 -27.61
C GLU A 55 -7.00 11.59 -27.94
N ASP A 56 -7.71 11.12 -28.96
CA ASP A 56 -9.02 11.65 -29.33
C ASP A 56 -10.19 11.09 -28.49
N ASN A 57 -9.91 10.07 -27.66
CA ASN A 57 -10.89 9.40 -26.82
C ASN A 57 -10.58 9.64 -25.33
N VAL A 58 -11.62 9.50 -24.51
CA VAL A 58 -11.49 9.58 -23.04
C VAL A 58 -10.50 8.54 -22.52
N THR A 59 -9.46 9.00 -21.86
CA THR A 59 -8.43 8.16 -21.25
C THR A 59 -8.87 7.58 -19.90
N GLY A 60 -8.15 6.60 -19.40
CA GLY A 60 -8.38 6.06 -18.05
C GLY A 60 -8.21 7.11 -16.94
N PHE A 61 -7.34 8.11 -17.13
CA PHE A 61 -7.14 9.19 -16.16
C PHE A 61 -8.37 10.09 -16.03
N GLU A 62 -9.06 10.39 -17.11
CA GLU A 62 -10.27 11.24 -17.11
C GLU A 62 -11.47 10.53 -16.47
N GLN A 63 -11.42 9.20 -16.33
CA GLN A 63 -12.45 8.41 -15.67
C GLN A 63 -12.25 8.33 -14.14
N ALA A 64 -11.12 8.81 -13.63
CA ALA A 64 -10.86 8.80 -12.20
C ALA A 64 -11.81 9.76 -11.46
N PRO A 65 -12.58 9.29 -10.46
CA PRO A 65 -13.56 10.13 -9.76
C PRO A 65 -12.92 11.14 -8.80
N VAL A 66 -11.65 10.94 -8.45
CA VAL A 66 -10.92 11.79 -7.51
C VAL A 66 -9.49 11.98 -8.00
N ILE A 67 -9.00 13.21 -7.88
CA ILE A 67 -7.61 13.58 -8.18
C ILE A 67 -6.98 14.13 -6.90
N GLY A 68 -5.75 13.72 -6.62
CA GLY A 68 -4.92 14.24 -5.54
C GLY A 68 -3.58 14.73 -6.04
N LEU A 69 -2.93 15.56 -5.25
CA LEU A 69 -1.57 16.04 -5.47
C LEU A 69 -0.69 15.57 -4.33
N SER A 70 0.54 15.18 -4.63
CA SER A 70 1.54 14.80 -3.65
C SER A 70 2.86 15.52 -3.90
N GLU A 71 3.54 15.87 -2.83
CA GLU A 71 4.92 16.34 -2.88
C GLU A 71 5.86 15.13 -2.89
N THR A 72 6.76 15.06 -3.87
CA THR A 72 7.56 13.87 -4.15
C THR A 72 9.01 13.95 -3.70
N CYS A 73 9.48 15.04 -3.07
CA CYS A 73 10.86 15.15 -2.62
C CYS A 73 11.24 14.01 -1.64
N SER A 74 12.46 13.51 -1.73
CA SER A 74 13.02 12.57 -0.76
C SER A 74 13.46 13.28 0.54
N ALA A 75 14.00 12.55 1.49
CA ALA A 75 14.47 13.14 2.75
C ALA A 75 15.75 13.99 2.56
N ASP A 76 16.59 13.61 1.61
CA ASP A 76 17.89 14.22 1.34
C ASP A 76 17.96 15.02 0.03
N ASN A 77 16.89 15.01 -0.80
CA ASN A 77 16.95 15.65 -2.11
C ASN A 77 15.57 16.18 -2.56
N TYR A 78 15.55 17.34 -3.24
CA TYR A 78 14.32 17.87 -3.87
C TYR A 78 13.81 16.99 -5.01
N VAL A 79 14.71 16.28 -5.69
CA VAL A 79 14.34 15.33 -6.76
C VAL A 79 14.47 13.92 -6.21
N THR A 80 13.33 13.25 -6.02
CA THR A 80 13.30 11.85 -5.59
C THR A 80 13.84 10.92 -6.68
N ASP A 81 14.36 9.76 -6.26
CA ASP A 81 14.50 8.61 -7.14
C ASP A 81 13.36 7.59 -6.89
N SER A 82 13.31 6.52 -7.69
CA SER A 82 12.29 5.47 -7.54
C SER A 82 12.38 4.74 -6.20
N ALA A 83 13.56 4.69 -5.58
CA ALA A 83 13.75 4.01 -4.30
C ALA A 83 13.07 4.78 -3.16
N ALA A 84 13.38 6.07 -3.03
CA ALA A 84 12.77 6.92 -2.03
C ALA A 84 11.27 7.16 -2.31
N GLY A 85 10.90 7.39 -3.58
CA GLY A 85 9.51 7.56 -3.99
C GLY A 85 8.68 6.30 -3.74
N GLY A 86 9.18 5.12 -4.15
CA GLY A 86 8.54 3.82 -3.88
C GLY A 86 8.40 3.54 -2.39
N THR A 87 9.42 3.88 -1.59
CA THR A 87 9.36 3.75 -0.13
C THR A 87 8.28 4.64 0.47
N ALA A 88 8.18 5.89 0.04
CA ALA A 88 7.13 6.79 0.51
C ALA A 88 5.73 6.28 0.15
N LEU A 89 5.53 5.76 -1.06
CA LEU A 89 4.28 5.15 -1.50
C LEU A 89 3.95 3.88 -0.70
N ALA A 90 4.95 3.05 -0.42
CA ALA A 90 4.75 1.78 0.29
C ALA A 90 4.52 1.96 1.81
N THR A 91 5.11 2.97 2.43
CA THR A 91 5.19 3.08 3.90
C THR A 91 4.61 4.36 4.49
N GLY A 92 4.43 5.40 3.66
CA GLY A 92 4.08 6.74 4.10
C GLY A 92 5.26 7.52 4.70
N THR A 93 6.49 7.02 4.60
CA THR A 93 7.70 7.63 5.17
C THR A 93 8.66 8.06 4.08
N ARG A 94 9.12 9.31 4.11
CA ARG A 94 10.22 9.78 3.24
C ARG A 94 11.54 9.17 3.70
N THR A 95 12.37 8.82 2.74
CA THR A 95 13.73 8.31 2.98
C THR A 95 14.73 8.95 2.02
N ASN A 96 16.01 8.60 2.17
CA ASN A 96 17.08 9.08 1.30
C ASN A 96 17.00 8.44 -0.09
N ASN A 97 17.42 9.16 -1.11
CA ASN A 97 17.55 8.60 -2.46
C ASN A 97 18.42 7.33 -2.42
N GLY A 98 17.99 6.31 -3.16
CA GLY A 98 18.63 5.01 -3.18
C GLY A 98 18.20 4.03 -2.09
N PHE A 99 17.58 4.48 -1.00
CA PHE A 99 17.09 3.61 0.07
C PHE A 99 15.74 2.99 -0.30
N VAL A 100 15.58 1.70 -0.06
CA VAL A 100 14.40 0.92 -0.43
C VAL A 100 13.77 0.35 0.83
N GLY A 101 12.51 0.70 1.12
CA GLY A 101 11.75 0.17 2.25
C GLY A 101 12.40 0.39 3.62
N ALA A 102 13.31 1.34 3.73
CA ALA A 102 14.04 1.69 4.95
C ALA A 102 13.93 3.19 5.22
N ASP A 103 13.99 3.59 6.50
CA ASP A 103 14.05 4.99 6.90
C ASP A 103 15.44 5.61 6.62
N PRO A 104 15.65 6.94 6.83
CA PRO A 104 16.93 7.58 6.60
C PRO A 104 18.09 7.01 7.45
N GLU A 105 17.79 6.36 8.56
CA GLU A 105 18.74 5.69 9.46
C GLU A 105 19.02 4.24 9.03
N GLY A 106 18.36 3.75 7.98
CA GLY A 106 18.54 2.40 7.42
C GLY A 106 17.71 1.31 8.10
N LYS A 107 16.78 1.68 8.97
CA LYS A 107 15.88 0.73 9.61
C LYS A 107 14.72 0.37 8.67
N GLN A 108 14.46 -0.93 8.50
CA GLN A 108 13.36 -1.41 7.67
C GLN A 108 12.00 -0.91 8.18
N LEU A 109 11.18 -0.43 7.25
CA LEU A 109 9.83 0.07 7.47
C LEU A 109 8.77 -1.00 7.16
N THR A 110 7.59 -0.85 7.77
CA THR A 110 6.44 -1.72 7.48
C THR A 110 5.62 -1.14 6.34
N SER A 111 5.54 -1.84 5.22
CA SER A 111 4.79 -1.43 4.04
C SER A 111 3.28 -1.68 4.18
N ILE A 112 2.48 -1.02 3.31
CA ILE A 112 1.04 -1.30 3.20
C ILE A 112 0.76 -2.74 2.75
N LEU A 113 1.66 -3.35 1.95
CA LEU A 113 1.56 -4.75 1.55
C LEU A 113 1.67 -5.66 2.79
N ARG A 114 2.66 -5.44 3.65
CA ARG A 114 2.80 -6.19 4.90
C ARG A 114 1.58 -6.01 5.81
N LYS A 115 1.07 -4.78 5.93
CA LYS A 115 -0.14 -4.49 6.71
C LYS A 115 -1.38 -5.20 6.15
N ALA A 116 -1.46 -5.40 4.83
CA ALA A 116 -2.52 -6.17 4.20
C ALA A 116 -2.41 -7.67 4.53
N GLN A 117 -1.19 -8.23 4.46
CA GLN A 117 -0.91 -9.61 4.88
C GLN A 117 -1.29 -9.86 6.35
N ASP A 118 -0.95 -8.93 7.24
CA ASP A 118 -1.30 -9.01 8.68
C ASP A 118 -2.82 -9.05 8.92
N LYS A 119 -3.61 -8.55 7.96
CA LYS A 119 -5.07 -8.63 7.94
C LYS A 119 -5.62 -9.86 7.20
N GLY A 120 -4.76 -10.79 6.79
CA GLY A 120 -5.14 -12.00 6.07
C GLY A 120 -5.50 -11.78 4.59
N MET A 121 -5.17 -10.62 4.02
CA MET A 121 -5.39 -10.36 2.59
C MET A 121 -4.32 -11.06 1.75
N LYS A 122 -4.72 -11.57 0.60
CA LYS A 122 -3.78 -12.03 -0.43
C LYS A 122 -3.09 -10.85 -1.10
N THR A 123 -1.81 -11.03 -1.42
CA THR A 123 -0.97 -9.96 -1.96
C THR A 123 -0.31 -10.36 -3.26
N ALA A 124 -0.20 -9.39 -4.17
CA ALA A 124 0.44 -9.61 -5.46
C ALA A 124 1.34 -8.43 -5.85
N ILE A 125 2.44 -8.74 -6.55
CA ILE A 125 3.33 -7.77 -7.18
C ILE A 125 3.47 -8.12 -8.66
N VAL A 126 3.07 -7.20 -9.55
CA VAL A 126 3.17 -7.35 -11.00
C VAL A 126 3.91 -6.16 -11.57
N VAL A 127 5.02 -6.41 -12.24
CA VAL A 127 5.88 -5.37 -12.80
C VAL A 127 6.36 -5.72 -14.20
N ASN A 128 6.64 -4.71 -15.00
CA ASN A 128 7.25 -4.85 -16.34
C ASN A 128 8.78 -4.73 -16.32
N THR A 129 9.39 -4.70 -15.13
CA THR A 129 10.82 -4.66 -14.88
C THR A 129 11.27 -5.90 -14.09
N THR A 130 12.39 -5.82 -13.36
CA THR A 130 12.76 -6.89 -12.42
C THR A 130 11.97 -6.77 -11.11
N LEU A 131 11.65 -7.90 -10.49
CA LEU A 131 11.03 -7.91 -9.17
C LEU A 131 11.89 -7.20 -8.11
N THR A 132 13.21 -7.19 -8.30
CA THR A 132 14.19 -6.56 -7.43
C THR A 132 14.43 -5.08 -7.73
N GLU A 133 13.69 -4.48 -8.69
CA GLU A 133 13.75 -3.04 -8.93
C GLU A 133 13.21 -2.29 -7.69
N ALA A 134 13.69 -1.07 -7.49
CA ALA A 134 13.45 -0.33 -6.26
C ALA A 134 11.96 -0.12 -5.93
N THR A 135 11.14 0.18 -6.94
CA THR A 135 9.70 0.45 -6.75
C THR A 135 8.95 -0.76 -6.20
N PRO A 136 8.97 -1.96 -6.82
CA PRO A 136 8.33 -3.13 -6.23
C PRO A 136 9.02 -3.56 -4.92
N ALA A 137 10.35 -3.47 -4.84
CA ALA A 137 11.12 -3.88 -3.67
C ALA A 137 10.73 -3.12 -2.40
N ALA A 138 10.37 -1.84 -2.50
CA ALA A 138 9.94 -1.02 -1.36
C ALA A 138 8.72 -1.58 -0.61
N PHE A 139 7.93 -2.44 -1.25
CA PHE A 139 6.76 -3.06 -0.64
C PHE A 139 7.09 -4.31 0.18
N TYR A 140 8.27 -4.94 0.00
CA TYR A 140 8.60 -6.20 0.68
C TYR A 140 10.01 -6.25 1.29
N ALA A 141 10.94 -5.41 0.84
CA ALA A 141 12.33 -5.41 1.28
C ALA A 141 12.70 -4.13 2.05
N GLY A 142 13.84 -4.19 2.79
CA GLY A 142 14.44 -3.05 3.46
C GLY A 142 15.96 -3.08 3.28
N VAL A 143 16.49 -2.14 2.46
CA VAL A 143 17.94 -2.01 2.20
C VAL A 143 18.33 -0.53 2.04
N THR A 144 19.59 -0.21 2.33
CA THR A 144 20.14 1.15 2.22
C THR A 144 20.67 1.49 0.83
N SER A 145 20.54 0.59 -0.14
CA SER A 145 20.87 0.85 -1.53
C SER A 145 20.04 -0.02 -2.46
N ARG A 146 19.39 0.62 -3.44
CA ARG A 146 18.67 -0.07 -4.52
C ARG A 146 19.56 -1.00 -5.36
N LYS A 147 20.90 -0.85 -5.27
CA LYS A 147 21.86 -1.72 -5.96
C LYS A 147 22.08 -3.06 -5.27
N MET A 148 21.56 -3.25 -4.07
CA MET A 148 21.64 -4.50 -3.30
C MET A 148 20.62 -5.53 -3.82
N THR A 149 20.62 -5.76 -5.13
CA THR A 149 19.60 -6.59 -5.81
C THR A 149 19.56 -8.03 -5.31
N TYR A 150 20.70 -8.57 -4.90
CA TYR A 150 20.78 -9.93 -4.35
C TYR A 150 20.19 -10.03 -2.94
N ASP A 151 20.37 -9.01 -2.10
CA ASP A 151 19.74 -8.95 -0.76
C ASP A 151 18.24 -8.75 -0.89
N ILE A 152 17.81 -7.90 -1.85
CA ILE A 152 16.40 -7.68 -2.17
C ILE A 152 15.75 -9.00 -2.63
N ALA A 153 16.41 -9.76 -3.53
CA ALA A 153 15.92 -11.05 -3.99
C ALA A 153 15.79 -12.06 -2.83
N LYS A 154 16.77 -12.08 -1.91
CA LYS A 154 16.69 -12.92 -0.73
C LYS A 154 15.51 -12.56 0.15
N GLN A 155 15.29 -11.26 0.44
CA GLN A 155 14.15 -10.80 1.24
C GLN A 155 12.81 -11.10 0.55
N PHE A 156 12.77 -11.15 -0.79
CA PHE A 156 11.56 -11.56 -1.52
C PHE A 156 11.13 -12.98 -1.13
N THR A 157 12.05 -13.93 -1.01
CA THR A 157 11.72 -15.32 -0.63
C THR A 157 11.10 -15.44 0.77
N GLU A 158 11.25 -14.41 1.61
CA GLU A 158 10.73 -14.33 2.98
C GLU A 158 9.52 -13.40 3.08
N SER A 159 9.12 -12.77 1.97
CA SER A 159 8.11 -11.72 1.95
C SER A 159 6.68 -12.22 2.19
N GLY A 160 6.40 -13.49 1.87
CA GLY A 160 5.05 -14.03 1.91
C GLY A 160 4.10 -13.47 0.85
N VAL A 161 4.63 -12.89 -0.23
CA VAL A 161 3.82 -12.43 -1.39
C VAL A 161 3.24 -13.65 -2.08
N ASP A 162 1.91 -13.68 -2.28
CA ASP A 162 1.20 -14.85 -2.83
C ASP A 162 1.36 -14.97 -4.35
N LEU A 163 1.53 -13.87 -5.08
CA LEU A 163 1.74 -13.86 -6.52
C LEU A 163 2.76 -12.80 -6.91
N ALA A 164 3.75 -13.18 -7.71
CA ALA A 164 4.68 -12.23 -8.31
C ALA A 164 4.89 -12.50 -9.80
N ILE A 165 4.81 -11.45 -10.60
CA ILE A 165 5.09 -11.49 -12.03
C ILE A 165 6.05 -10.36 -12.36
N GLY A 166 7.24 -10.71 -12.90
CA GLY A 166 8.27 -9.75 -13.27
C GLY A 166 9.55 -10.45 -13.74
N GLY A 167 10.52 -9.66 -14.14
CA GLY A 167 11.84 -10.14 -14.56
C GLY A 167 12.80 -10.33 -13.38
N GLY A 168 14.08 -10.54 -13.70
CA GLY A 168 15.16 -10.57 -12.70
C GLY A 168 15.69 -11.95 -12.36
N PHE A 169 15.47 -12.97 -13.20
CA PHE A 169 15.89 -14.36 -12.97
C PHE A 169 17.34 -14.49 -12.45
N ASN A 170 18.27 -13.69 -12.99
CA ASN A 170 19.67 -13.72 -12.55
C ASN A 170 19.90 -13.27 -11.11
N HIS A 171 18.97 -12.54 -10.49
CA HIS A 171 19.07 -12.17 -9.09
C HIS A 171 18.62 -13.29 -8.15
N PHE A 172 17.92 -14.30 -8.68
CA PHE A 172 17.40 -15.45 -7.94
C PHE A 172 18.21 -16.73 -8.20
N TYR A 173 18.70 -16.96 -9.41
CA TYR A 173 19.36 -18.22 -9.81
C TYR A 173 20.88 -18.09 -10.00
N ASN A 174 21.35 -17.25 -10.92
CA ASN A 174 22.77 -17.06 -11.22
C ASN A 174 23.43 -16.03 -10.29
N ARG A 175 23.46 -16.32 -9.01
CA ARG A 175 23.94 -15.40 -7.99
C ARG A 175 25.44 -15.60 -7.73
N PRO A 176 26.20 -14.51 -7.41
CA PRO A 176 27.60 -14.60 -7.02
C PRO A 176 27.84 -15.43 -5.74
N ASP A 177 26.83 -15.51 -4.86
CA ASP A 177 26.88 -16.28 -3.61
C ASP A 177 26.51 -17.76 -3.80
N SER A 178 26.28 -18.20 -5.04
CA SER A 178 25.90 -19.57 -5.42
C SER A 178 24.60 -20.07 -4.78
N LEU A 179 23.76 -19.19 -4.22
CA LEU A 179 22.43 -19.56 -3.71
C LEU A 179 21.44 -19.71 -4.88
N ASP A 180 20.62 -20.75 -4.83
CA ASP A 180 19.47 -20.93 -5.71
C ASP A 180 18.18 -20.57 -4.95
N LEU A 181 17.74 -19.32 -5.10
CA LEU A 181 16.51 -18.86 -4.47
C LEU A 181 15.26 -19.35 -5.21
N THR A 182 15.39 -19.82 -6.45
CA THR A 182 14.25 -20.40 -7.19
C THR A 182 13.84 -21.72 -6.58
N ALA A 183 14.78 -22.55 -6.16
CA ALA A 183 14.50 -23.78 -5.42
C ALA A 183 13.74 -23.48 -4.11
N THR A 184 14.20 -22.48 -3.36
CA THR A 184 13.51 -22.03 -2.13
C THR A 184 12.07 -21.58 -2.39
N LEU A 185 11.81 -20.88 -3.49
CA LEU A 185 10.46 -20.45 -3.86
C LEU A 185 9.56 -21.63 -4.24
N ILE A 186 10.11 -22.60 -5.00
CA ILE A 186 9.38 -23.82 -5.38
C ILE A 186 8.99 -24.65 -4.15
N GLU A 187 9.88 -24.77 -3.16
CA GLU A 187 9.57 -25.48 -1.91
C GLU A 187 8.47 -24.81 -1.07
N LYS A 188 8.30 -23.51 -1.20
CA LYS A 188 7.28 -22.74 -0.47
C LYS A 188 5.90 -22.74 -1.15
N GLY A 189 5.79 -23.14 -2.40
CA GLY A 189 4.56 -23.23 -3.20
C GLY A 189 4.40 -22.01 -4.09
#